data_7cacfe379c5fa6f95f217e2b480bfd42
#
_entry.id   7cacfe379c5fa6f95f217e2b480bfd42
#
_cell.length_a   1.000
_cell.length_b   1.000
_cell.length_c   1.000
_cell.angle_alpha   90.00
_cell.angle_beta   90.00
_cell.angle_gamma   90.00
#
_symmetry.space_group_name_H-M   'P 1'
#
loop_
_entity.id
_entity.type
_entity.pdbx_description
1 polymer ?
#
loop_
_entity_poly.entity_id
_entity_poly.type
_entity_poly.pdbx_seq_one_letter_code
_entity_poly.pdbx_strand_id
1 'polypeptide(L)'
;FIIVVFFLYSCAEYNIQNNTTKPQREYFSSSGFALIYDQNLFESKIINKKIDNSKIYVLHKVLKTNTKIRITNPSNSKSIETKIYKKANYPSIFNSIISKKVSSTLELDINNPYVEIVEIKKNKTFIAKKSNTFEEEKNVANKVPVDEIKVNDITNEKVSLDKKKIENKKFIIVISDFYYLNTANNLKNELLIKIKNIPISVKKITENKHRLMVGPFNNFNALKTIYISLNNQMIYLIKKY
;
A
#
# COMPACT_ATOMS: atom_id res chain seq x y z
N PHE A 1 -61.09 -44.18 -29.02
CA PHE A 1 -60.49 -42.85 -28.75
C PHE A 1 -59.01 -43.02 -28.48
N ILE A 2 -58.20 -42.73 -29.50
CA ILE A 2 -56.74 -42.81 -29.39
C ILE A 2 -56.25 -41.35 -29.19
N ILE A 3 -55.77 -41.04 -28.00
CA ILE A 3 -55.10 -39.76 -27.70
C ILE A 3 -53.62 -39.87 -28.08
N VAL A 4 -53.20 -39.25 -29.18
CA VAL A 4 -51.80 -39.12 -29.58
C VAL A 4 -51.23 -37.95 -28.85
N VAL A 5 -50.35 -38.21 -27.84
CA VAL A 5 -49.63 -37.20 -27.12
C VAL A 5 -48.35 -36.90 -27.90
N PHE A 6 -48.28 -35.73 -28.57
CA PHE A 6 -47.03 -35.20 -29.16
C PHE A 6 -46.16 -34.64 -28.08
N PHE A 7 -45.11 -35.34 -27.73
CA PHE A 7 -43.98 -34.76 -26.96
C PHE A 7 -43.15 -33.90 -27.90
N LEU A 8 -43.29 -32.59 -27.78
CA LEU A 8 -42.38 -31.64 -28.41
C LEU A 8 -41.08 -31.62 -27.59
N TYR A 9 -40.07 -32.31 -28.05
CA TYR A 9 -38.71 -32.13 -27.56
C TYR A 9 -38.20 -30.79 -28.08
N SER A 10 -38.31 -29.74 -27.27
CA SER A 10 -37.61 -28.48 -27.49
C SER A 10 -36.17 -28.64 -26.99
N CYS A 11 -35.24 -28.93 -27.89
CA CYS A 11 -33.82 -28.78 -27.61
C CYS A 11 -33.49 -27.29 -27.56
N ALA A 12 -33.55 -26.71 -26.39
CA ALA A 12 -32.93 -25.41 -26.17
C ALA A 12 -31.40 -25.60 -26.18
N GLU A 13 -30.74 -25.23 -27.26
CA GLU A 13 -29.28 -25.09 -27.28
C GLU A 13 -28.91 -23.96 -26.32
N TYR A 14 -28.53 -24.33 -25.10
CA TYR A 14 -27.96 -23.40 -24.14
C TYR A 14 -26.51 -23.07 -24.58
N ASN A 15 -26.37 -22.02 -25.40
CA ASN A 15 -25.05 -21.45 -25.70
C ASN A 15 -24.47 -20.86 -24.41
N ILE A 16 -23.68 -21.66 -23.68
CA ILE A 16 -22.79 -21.17 -22.64
C ILE A 16 -21.72 -20.34 -23.35
N GLN A 17 -22.01 -19.06 -23.54
CA GLN A 17 -20.92 -18.10 -23.76
C GLN A 17 -20.07 -18.13 -22.50
N ASN A 18 -19.06 -19.00 -22.50
CA ASN A 18 -17.96 -18.95 -21.55
C ASN A 18 -17.21 -17.63 -21.76
N ASN A 19 -17.80 -16.52 -21.32
CA ASN A 19 -17.09 -15.30 -21.09
C ASN A 19 -16.12 -15.55 -19.92
N THR A 20 -15.11 -16.36 -20.16
CA THR A 20 -13.92 -16.42 -19.32
C THR A 20 -13.16 -15.10 -19.51
N THR A 21 -13.75 -14.02 -19.02
CA THR A 21 -12.98 -12.81 -18.73
C THR A 21 -11.94 -13.25 -17.73
N LYS A 22 -10.71 -13.53 -18.20
CA LYS A 22 -9.59 -13.80 -17.33
C LYS A 22 -9.58 -12.66 -16.31
N PRO A 23 -9.65 -12.96 -14.99
CA PRO A 23 -9.71 -11.92 -13.99
C PRO A 23 -8.57 -10.95 -14.24
N GLN A 24 -8.91 -9.69 -14.52
CA GLN A 24 -7.92 -8.66 -14.78
C GLN A 24 -7.10 -8.54 -13.52
N ARG A 25 -5.80 -8.87 -13.61
CA ARG A 25 -4.90 -8.81 -12.45
C ARG A 25 -4.90 -7.39 -11.88
N GLU A 26 -5.36 -7.25 -10.66
CA GLU A 26 -5.23 -6.00 -9.92
C GLU A 26 -3.75 -5.77 -9.61
N TYR A 27 -3.30 -4.55 -9.87
CA TYR A 27 -1.95 -4.14 -9.56
C TYR A 27 -1.89 -3.59 -8.15
N PHE A 28 -0.81 -3.92 -7.46
CA PHE A 28 -0.61 -3.49 -6.10
C PHE A 28 -0.44 -1.96 -6.04
N SER A 29 -1.19 -1.34 -5.15
CA SER A 29 -1.04 0.06 -4.75
C SER A 29 -1.20 0.17 -3.25
N SER A 30 -0.31 0.88 -2.59
CA SER A 30 -0.40 1.12 -1.15
C SER A 30 0.28 2.43 -0.77
N SER A 31 -0.20 3.05 0.29
CA SER A 31 0.39 4.23 0.90
C SER A 31 0.58 4.04 2.40
N GLY A 32 1.62 4.62 2.96
CA GLY A 32 1.91 4.51 4.38
C GLY A 32 3.34 4.88 4.74
N PHE A 33 3.67 4.78 6.02
CA PHE A 33 5.00 5.12 6.50
C PHE A 33 6.02 4.04 6.15
N ALA A 34 7.14 4.45 5.58
CA ALA A 34 8.27 3.58 5.34
C ALA A 34 9.14 3.46 6.60
N LEU A 35 9.76 2.30 6.79
CA LEU A 35 10.81 2.11 7.77
C LEU A 35 12.16 2.33 7.09
N ILE A 36 12.86 3.41 7.43
CA ILE A 36 14.21 3.64 6.97
C ILE A 36 15.13 2.63 7.66
N TYR A 37 15.90 1.88 6.87
CA TYR A 37 16.74 0.82 7.38
C TYR A 37 17.85 1.36 8.30
N ASP A 38 17.95 0.74 9.47
CA ASP A 38 19.08 0.88 10.40
C ASP A 38 19.56 -0.52 10.81
N GLN A 39 20.86 -0.68 11.01
CA GLN A 39 21.42 -1.98 11.39
C GLN A 39 20.90 -2.47 12.74
N ASN A 40 20.66 -1.56 13.68
CA ASN A 40 20.10 -1.88 15.00
C ASN A 40 18.72 -2.56 14.89
N LEU A 41 17.92 -2.22 13.86
CA LEU A 41 16.61 -2.85 13.61
C LEU A 41 16.75 -4.33 13.19
N PHE A 42 17.83 -4.65 12.48
CA PHE A 42 18.15 -6.02 12.13
C PHE A 42 18.72 -6.79 13.34
N GLU A 43 19.63 -6.21 14.10
CA GLU A 43 20.21 -6.82 15.28
C GLU A 43 19.17 -7.10 16.38
N SER A 44 18.22 -6.18 16.57
CA SER A 44 17.06 -6.35 17.47
C SER A 44 15.95 -7.24 16.92
N LYS A 45 16.17 -7.89 15.76
CA LYS A 45 15.22 -8.82 15.10
C LYS A 45 13.86 -8.21 14.74
N ILE A 46 13.75 -6.89 14.67
CA ILE A 46 12.54 -6.18 14.22
C ILE A 46 12.34 -6.41 12.74
N ILE A 47 13.43 -6.49 11.99
CA ILE A 47 13.45 -6.87 10.58
C ILE A 47 14.33 -8.11 10.39
N ASN A 48 13.96 -8.96 9.45
CA ASN A 48 14.64 -10.24 9.23
C ASN A 48 15.63 -10.23 8.05
N LYS A 49 15.87 -9.09 7.43
CA LYS A 49 16.77 -8.97 6.27
C LYS A 49 17.68 -7.76 6.41
N LYS A 50 18.97 -7.98 6.09
CA LYS A 50 19.98 -6.94 6.01
C LYS A 50 20.05 -6.35 4.62
N ILE A 51 20.23 -5.02 4.52
CA ILE A 51 20.42 -4.32 3.24
C ILE A 51 21.57 -3.30 3.34
N ASP A 52 22.11 -2.96 2.18
CA ASP A 52 23.11 -1.92 2.03
C ASP A 52 22.40 -0.56 1.87
N ASN A 53 22.73 0.39 2.75
CA ASN A 53 22.13 1.72 2.76
C ASN A 53 22.66 2.63 1.63
N SER A 54 23.76 2.28 0.96
CA SER A 54 24.33 3.04 -0.16
C SER A 54 23.59 2.82 -1.49
N LYS A 55 22.80 1.76 -1.57
CA LYS A 55 22.09 1.33 -2.78
C LYS A 55 20.59 1.62 -2.71
N ILE A 56 19.95 1.68 -3.87
CA ILE A 56 18.49 1.84 -3.97
C ILE A 56 17.85 0.48 -3.72
N TYR A 57 17.52 0.19 -2.46
CA TYR A 57 16.87 -1.04 -2.05
C TYR A 57 15.55 -0.77 -1.34
N VAL A 58 14.52 -1.51 -1.76
CA VAL A 58 13.20 -1.54 -1.15
C VAL A 58 12.86 -3.00 -0.81
N LEU A 59 12.49 -3.24 0.45
CA LEU A 59 11.95 -4.52 0.90
C LEU A 59 10.45 -4.39 1.09
N HIS A 60 9.72 -5.46 0.76
CA HIS A 60 8.29 -5.46 0.90
C HIS A 60 7.79 -6.80 1.45
N LYS A 61 6.66 -6.76 2.20
CA LYS A 61 6.10 -7.95 2.86
C LYS A 61 5.32 -8.84 1.91
N VAL A 62 4.59 -8.25 0.97
CA VAL A 62 3.66 -8.93 0.06
C VAL A 62 4.23 -9.09 -1.33
N LEU A 63 4.80 -8.03 -1.91
CA LEU A 63 5.31 -8.04 -3.27
C LEU A 63 6.49 -9.00 -3.43
N LYS A 64 6.55 -9.67 -4.57
CA LYS A 64 7.63 -10.60 -4.92
C LYS A 64 8.93 -9.84 -5.22
N THR A 65 10.06 -10.50 -4.99
CA THR A 65 11.39 -10.02 -5.43
C THR A 65 11.35 -9.73 -6.94
N ASN A 66 12.05 -8.68 -7.36
CA ASN A 66 12.11 -8.18 -8.75
C ASN A 66 10.78 -7.61 -9.31
N THR A 67 9.72 -7.47 -8.51
CA THR A 67 8.53 -6.71 -8.92
C THR A 67 8.94 -5.26 -9.15
N LYS A 68 8.66 -4.72 -10.35
CA LYS A 68 8.87 -3.29 -10.66
C LYS A 68 7.85 -2.45 -9.93
N ILE A 69 8.32 -1.42 -9.24
CA ILE A 69 7.51 -0.48 -8.49
C ILE A 69 7.94 0.95 -8.78
N ARG A 70 6.99 1.87 -8.65
CA ARG A 70 7.25 3.30 -8.44
C ARG A 70 6.98 3.60 -6.98
N ILE A 71 7.96 4.21 -6.32
CA ILE A 71 7.83 4.74 -4.97
C ILE A 71 7.86 6.26 -5.04
N THR A 72 6.89 6.91 -4.43
CA THR A 72 6.67 8.36 -4.52
C THR A 72 6.59 8.95 -3.12
N ASN A 73 7.21 10.11 -2.95
CA ASN A 73 6.97 10.99 -1.80
C ASN A 73 5.83 11.97 -2.17
N PRO A 74 4.64 11.84 -1.58
CA PRO A 74 3.50 12.67 -1.94
C PRO A 74 3.65 14.14 -1.51
N SER A 75 4.59 14.44 -0.58
CA SER A 75 4.79 15.81 -0.09
C SER A 75 5.49 16.71 -1.12
N ASN A 76 6.35 16.13 -1.97
CA ASN A 76 7.12 16.85 -2.99
C ASN A 76 7.01 16.26 -4.40
N SER A 77 6.17 15.22 -4.57
CA SER A 77 5.95 14.50 -5.83
C SER A 77 7.19 13.82 -6.42
N LYS A 78 8.31 13.76 -5.69
CA LYS A 78 9.49 13.02 -6.14
C LYS A 78 9.22 11.53 -6.17
N SER A 79 9.63 10.86 -7.23
CA SER A 79 9.43 9.41 -7.40
C SER A 79 10.67 8.73 -7.95
N ILE A 80 10.80 7.44 -7.63
CA ILE A 80 11.85 6.56 -8.13
C ILE A 80 11.20 5.28 -8.64
N GLU A 81 11.59 4.85 -9.83
CA GLU A 81 11.26 3.51 -10.33
C GLU A 81 12.39 2.54 -9.97
N THR A 82 12.02 1.48 -9.29
CA THR A 82 12.97 0.45 -8.84
C THR A 82 12.31 -0.93 -8.82
N LYS A 83 13.01 -1.90 -8.30
CA LYS A 83 12.49 -3.26 -8.09
C LYS A 83 12.51 -3.59 -6.60
N ILE A 84 11.54 -4.40 -6.17
CA ILE A 84 11.61 -5.01 -4.84
C ILE A 84 12.88 -5.85 -4.76
N TYR A 85 13.78 -5.48 -3.85
CA TYR A 85 15.06 -6.18 -3.67
C TYR A 85 14.86 -7.56 -3.04
N LYS A 86 14.13 -7.63 -1.92
CA LYS A 86 13.81 -8.89 -1.24
C LYS A 86 12.47 -8.78 -0.52
N LYS A 87 11.82 -9.93 -0.34
CA LYS A 87 10.71 -10.06 0.58
C LYS A 87 11.24 -10.08 2.02
N ALA A 88 10.59 -9.33 2.92
CA ALA A 88 11.01 -9.24 4.31
C ALA A 88 9.81 -9.21 5.27
N ASN A 89 10.05 -9.68 6.50
CA ASN A 89 9.10 -9.54 7.60
C ASN A 89 9.49 -8.34 8.45
N TYR A 90 8.51 -7.52 8.77
CA TYR A 90 8.63 -6.32 9.58
C TYR A 90 7.25 -5.97 10.18
N PRO A 91 7.16 -5.12 11.20
CA PRO A 91 5.89 -4.74 11.80
C PRO A 91 4.90 -4.14 10.80
N SER A 92 3.63 -4.46 10.95
CA SER A 92 2.57 -4.11 9.99
C SER A 92 2.22 -2.62 9.94
N ILE A 93 2.69 -1.82 10.88
CA ILE A 93 2.53 -0.37 10.85
C ILE A 93 3.34 0.29 9.73
N PHE A 94 4.32 -0.42 9.17
CA PHE A 94 5.13 0.08 8.06
C PHE A 94 4.63 -0.46 6.73
N ASN A 95 4.62 0.40 5.72
CA ASN A 95 4.30 0.04 4.35
C ASN A 95 5.44 -0.76 3.68
N SER A 96 6.67 -0.31 3.90
CA SER A 96 7.88 -0.91 3.32
C SER A 96 9.11 -0.64 4.17
N ILE A 97 10.22 -1.33 3.89
CA ILE A 97 11.55 -0.95 4.37
C ILE A 97 12.32 -0.37 3.20
N ILE A 98 12.95 0.76 3.42
CA ILE A 98 13.74 1.47 2.40
C ILE A 98 15.15 1.73 2.90
N SER A 99 16.13 1.74 1.98
CA SER A 99 17.50 2.15 2.30
C SER A 99 17.58 3.67 2.55
N LYS A 100 18.64 4.12 3.23
CA LYS A 100 18.91 5.55 3.41
C LYS A 100 19.05 6.27 2.06
N LYS A 101 19.61 5.59 1.04
CA LYS A 101 19.71 6.14 -0.33
C LYS A 101 18.34 6.44 -0.94
N VAL A 102 17.36 5.56 -0.79
CA VAL A 102 15.98 5.80 -1.26
C VAL A 102 15.37 6.99 -0.53
N SER A 103 15.52 7.04 0.81
CA SER A 103 14.99 8.14 1.62
C SER A 103 15.59 9.49 1.20
N SER A 104 16.90 9.57 0.99
CA SER A 104 17.57 10.80 0.56
C SER A 104 17.20 11.21 -0.87
N THR A 105 17.07 10.26 -1.80
CA THR A 105 16.70 10.57 -3.19
C THR A 105 15.26 11.08 -3.31
N LEU A 106 14.35 10.58 -2.47
CA LEU A 106 12.96 11.05 -2.40
C LEU A 106 12.81 12.29 -1.52
N GLU A 107 13.87 12.74 -0.85
CA GLU A 107 13.84 13.84 0.15
C GLU A 107 12.72 13.64 1.18
N LEU A 108 12.66 12.42 1.74
CA LEU A 108 11.66 12.10 2.75
C LEU A 108 11.97 12.81 4.07
N ASP A 109 10.94 13.32 4.73
CA ASP A 109 11.05 13.74 6.13
C ASP A 109 11.34 12.52 7.00
N ILE A 110 12.48 12.54 7.68
CA ILE A 110 12.93 11.44 8.57
C ILE A 110 11.94 11.23 9.73
N ASN A 111 11.27 12.30 10.16
CA ASN A 111 10.30 12.23 11.23
C ASN A 111 8.95 11.63 10.77
N ASN A 112 8.61 11.83 9.49
CA ASN A 112 7.36 11.37 8.90
C ASN A 112 7.59 10.79 7.50
N PRO A 113 8.32 9.66 7.36
CA PRO A 113 8.73 9.09 6.07
C PRO A 113 7.55 8.40 5.37
N TYR A 114 6.60 9.18 4.87
CA TYR A 114 5.41 8.68 4.20
C TYR A 114 5.68 8.47 2.71
N VAL A 115 5.25 7.32 2.18
CA VAL A 115 5.47 6.95 0.77
C VAL A 115 4.23 6.30 0.17
N GLU A 116 4.11 6.44 -1.14
CA GLU A 116 3.18 5.69 -1.97
C GLU A 116 3.96 4.71 -2.84
N ILE A 117 3.48 3.47 -2.91
CA ILE A 117 4.09 2.40 -3.70
C ILE A 117 3.07 1.86 -4.68
N VAL A 118 3.41 1.89 -5.96
CA VAL A 118 2.57 1.36 -7.05
C VAL A 118 3.37 0.35 -7.86
N GLU A 119 2.79 -0.83 -8.10
CA GLU A 119 3.36 -1.82 -9.02
C GLU A 119 3.26 -1.31 -10.46
N ILE A 120 4.38 -1.31 -11.17
CA ILE A 120 4.44 -0.89 -12.58
C ILE A 120 4.03 -2.07 -13.47
N LYS A 121 3.02 -1.82 -14.32
CA LYS A 121 2.60 -2.77 -15.33
C LYS A 121 3.74 -3.06 -16.30
N LYS A 122 3.99 -4.32 -16.56
CA LYS A 122 4.75 -4.70 -17.75
C LYS A 122 3.82 -4.48 -18.95
N ASN A 123 4.00 -3.38 -19.67
CA ASN A 123 3.38 -3.27 -20.98
C ASN A 123 3.90 -4.43 -21.81
N LYS A 124 3.04 -5.41 -22.12
CA LYS A 124 3.27 -6.23 -23.30
C LYS A 124 3.12 -5.24 -24.45
N THR A 125 4.23 -4.80 -25.01
CA THR A 125 4.22 -4.09 -26.26
C THR A 125 3.39 -4.94 -27.22
N PHE A 126 2.20 -4.45 -27.55
CA PHE A 126 1.43 -5.00 -28.65
C PHE A 126 2.24 -4.63 -29.90
N ILE A 127 3.09 -5.55 -30.34
CA ILE A 127 3.67 -5.44 -31.66
C ILE A 127 2.52 -5.77 -32.61
N ALA A 128 1.83 -4.73 -33.07
CA ALA A 128 0.91 -4.89 -34.18
C ALA A 128 1.70 -5.54 -35.30
N LYS A 129 1.40 -6.81 -35.59
CA LYS A 129 1.89 -7.42 -36.83
C LYS A 129 1.41 -6.48 -37.94
N LYS A 130 2.34 -6.00 -38.78
CA LYS A 130 1.98 -5.27 -40.01
C LYS A 130 0.89 -6.06 -40.68
N SER A 131 -0.34 -5.56 -40.65
CA SER A 131 -1.39 -6.13 -41.48
C SER A 131 -0.99 -5.87 -42.92
N ASN A 132 -0.99 -6.88 -43.74
CA ASN A 132 -0.87 -6.69 -45.18
C ASN A 132 -2.16 -5.94 -45.59
N THR A 133 -2.04 -4.65 -45.82
CA THR A 133 -3.10 -3.85 -46.38
C THR A 133 -3.28 -4.31 -47.81
N PHE A 134 -4.46 -4.84 -48.16
CA PHE A 134 -4.77 -5.18 -49.54
C PHE A 134 -4.77 -3.90 -50.39
N GLU A 135 -4.34 -4.01 -51.65
CA GLU A 135 -4.22 -2.85 -52.55
C GLU A 135 -5.51 -2.08 -52.73
N GLU A 136 -6.66 -2.71 -52.52
CA GLU A 136 -7.97 -2.04 -52.55
C GLU A 136 -8.16 -1.00 -51.44
N GLU A 137 -7.60 -1.22 -50.24
CA GLU A 137 -7.67 -0.28 -49.12
C GLU A 137 -6.79 0.94 -49.37
N LYS A 138 -5.67 0.80 -50.08
CA LYS A 138 -4.80 1.94 -50.48
C LYS A 138 -5.52 2.89 -51.42
N ASN A 139 -6.35 2.36 -52.31
CA ASN A 139 -7.08 3.17 -53.29
C ASN A 139 -8.24 3.96 -52.69
N VAL A 140 -8.79 3.52 -51.58
CA VAL A 140 -9.84 4.24 -50.83
C VAL A 140 -9.25 5.35 -49.97
N ALA A 141 -8.11 5.10 -49.33
CA ALA A 141 -7.45 6.11 -48.46
C ALA A 141 -7.00 7.36 -49.24
N ASN A 142 -6.72 7.24 -50.54
CA ASN A 142 -6.29 8.37 -51.38
C ASN A 142 -7.45 9.22 -51.93
N LYS A 143 -8.71 8.85 -51.68
CA LYS A 143 -9.89 9.56 -52.22
C LYS A 143 -10.71 10.31 -51.16
N VAL A 144 -10.36 10.23 -49.90
CA VAL A 144 -11.06 10.98 -48.85
C VAL A 144 -10.28 12.24 -48.53
N PRO A 145 -10.90 13.43 -48.67
CA PRO A 145 -10.28 14.67 -48.20
C PRO A 145 -10.15 14.58 -46.66
N VAL A 146 -8.94 14.63 -46.17
CA VAL A 146 -8.70 14.72 -44.75
C VAL A 146 -8.86 16.18 -44.36
N ASP A 147 -10.03 16.56 -43.86
CA ASP A 147 -10.17 17.82 -43.15
C ASP A 147 -9.28 17.79 -41.91
N GLU A 148 -8.42 18.77 -41.78
CA GLU A 148 -7.51 18.93 -40.66
C GLU A 148 -8.33 18.97 -39.33
N ILE A 149 -8.32 17.90 -38.59
CA ILE A 149 -8.80 17.92 -37.20
C ILE A 149 -7.78 18.71 -36.40
N LYS A 150 -8.09 19.97 -36.12
CA LYS A 150 -7.33 20.74 -35.11
C LYS A 150 -7.51 20.04 -33.76
N VAL A 151 -6.45 19.34 -33.35
CA VAL A 151 -6.32 18.84 -31.97
C VAL A 151 -6.14 20.07 -31.09
N ASN A 152 -7.19 20.51 -30.45
CA ASN A 152 -7.07 21.47 -29.37
C ASN A 152 -6.36 20.78 -28.22
N ASP A 153 -5.14 21.20 -27.94
CA ASP A 153 -4.37 20.85 -26.76
C ASP A 153 -5.19 21.20 -25.51
N ILE A 154 -5.73 20.14 -24.88
CA ILE A 154 -6.27 20.23 -23.52
C ILE A 154 -5.08 20.08 -22.57
N THR A 155 -4.21 21.06 -22.62
CA THR A 155 -3.14 21.23 -21.64
C THR A 155 -3.37 22.58 -20.99
N ASN A 156 -3.95 22.54 -19.79
CA ASN A 156 -3.71 23.47 -18.69
C ASN A 156 -4.94 23.60 -17.79
N GLU A 157 -5.44 22.50 -17.26
CA GLU A 157 -5.97 22.59 -15.92
C GLU A 157 -4.78 22.60 -14.97
N LYS A 158 -4.33 23.80 -14.62
CA LYS A 158 -3.57 24.03 -13.40
C LYS A 158 -4.44 23.53 -12.26
N VAL A 159 -4.27 22.27 -11.87
CA VAL A 159 -4.71 21.81 -10.58
C VAL A 159 -3.94 22.67 -9.59
N SER A 160 -4.59 23.70 -9.08
CA SER A 160 -4.14 24.44 -7.92
C SER A 160 -4.05 23.41 -6.79
N LEU A 161 -2.84 22.92 -6.54
CA LEU A 161 -2.51 22.20 -5.34
C LEU A 161 -2.75 23.19 -4.19
N ASP A 162 -3.98 23.21 -3.70
CA ASP A 162 -4.26 23.78 -2.39
C ASP A 162 -3.22 23.15 -1.45
N LYS A 163 -2.26 23.97 -1.03
CA LYS A 163 -1.37 23.66 0.08
C LYS A 163 -2.25 23.46 1.29
N LYS A 164 -2.84 22.30 1.39
CA LYS A 164 -3.61 21.87 2.55
C LYS A 164 -2.67 22.04 3.72
N LYS A 165 -2.91 23.10 4.49
CA LYS A 165 -2.26 23.42 5.77
C LYS A 165 -2.06 22.10 6.50
N ILE A 166 -0.81 21.69 6.70
CA ILE A 166 -0.48 20.48 7.45
C ILE A 166 -0.97 20.74 8.86
N GLU A 167 -2.20 20.38 9.13
CA GLU A 167 -2.72 20.35 10.49
C GLU A 167 -1.77 19.47 11.29
N ASN A 168 -1.46 19.88 12.51
CA ASN A 168 -0.59 19.16 13.44
C ASN A 168 -1.21 17.78 13.75
N LYS A 169 -1.02 16.83 12.83
CA LYS A 169 -1.51 15.47 12.95
C LYS A 169 -0.81 14.82 14.13
N LYS A 170 -1.57 14.46 15.14
CA LYS A 170 -1.07 13.71 16.28
C LYS A 170 -1.31 12.23 16.06
N PHE A 171 -0.32 11.42 16.38
CA PHE A 171 -0.36 9.97 16.26
C PHE A 171 -0.64 9.35 17.62
N ILE A 172 -1.42 8.29 17.66
CA ILE A 172 -1.68 7.47 18.86
C ILE A 172 -1.48 5.98 18.52
N ILE A 173 -1.06 5.21 19.51
CA ILE A 173 -1.07 3.74 19.43
C ILE A 173 -2.26 3.27 20.27
N VAL A 174 -3.21 2.58 19.66
CA VAL A 174 -4.29 1.91 20.38
C VAL A 174 -3.80 0.51 20.72
N ILE A 175 -3.73 0.20 22.04
CA ILE A 175 -3.31 -1.12 22.51
C ILE A 175 -4.49 -2.08 22.46
N SER A 176 -5.59 -1.73 23.11
CA SER A 176 -6.82 -2.51 23.14
C SER A 176 -8.00 -1.71 23.69
N ASP A 177 -9.19 -2.22 23.40
CA ASP A 177 -10.44 -1.76 24.02
C ASP A 177 -10.89 -2.81 25.05
N PHE A 178 -11.26 -2.34 26.25
CA PHE A 178 -11.66 -3.17 27.38
C PHE A 178 -13.09 -2.85 27.79
N TYR A 179 -13.84 -3.88 28.22
CA TYR A 179 -15.17 -3.68 28.77
C TYR A 179 -15.11 -3.06 30.19
N TYR A 180 -14.16 -3.55 31.02
CA TYR A 180 -13.99 -3.08 32.39
C TYR A 180 -12.83 -2.10 32.53
N LEU A 181 -13.08 -0.97 33.20
CA LEU A 181 -12.07 0.05 33.48
C LEU A 181 -10.88 -0.51 34.29
N ASN A 182 -11.17 -1.37 35.28
CA ASN A 182 -10.14 -1.97 36.12
C ASN A 182 -9.14 -2.81 35.30
N THR A 183 -9.62 -3.59 34.34
CA THR A 183 -8.75 -4.39 33.47
C THR A 183 -7.83 -3.50 32.62
N ALA A 184 -8.36 -2.40 32.08
CA ALA A 184 -7.57 -1.41 31.34
C ALA A 184 -6.49 -0.77 32.21
N ASN A 185 -6.83 -0.40 33.46
CA ASN A 185 -5.90 0.21 34.40
C ASN A 185 -4.83 -0.77 34.89
N ASN A 186 -5.18 -2.04 35.12
CA ASN A 186 -4.19 -3.07 35.49
C ASN A 186 -3.13 -3.23 34.40
N LEU A 187 -3.53 -3.37 33.13
CA LEU A 187 -2.57 -3.45 32.03
C LEU A 187 -1.78 -2.16 31.86
N LYS A 188 -2.41 -0.98 32.03
CA LYS A 188 -1.70 0.30 32.03
C LYS A 188 -0.58 0.31 33.05
N ASN A 189 -0.86 -0.07 34.32
CA ASN A 189 0.13 -0.07 35.40
C ASN A 189 1.26 -1.07 35.12
N GLU A 190 0.95 -2.25 34.60
CA GLU A 190 1.94 -3.23 34.20
C GLU A 190 2.89 -2.70 33.10
N LEU A 191 2.35 -2.01 32.11
CA LEU A 191 3.15 -1.41 31.04
C LEU A 191 4.01 -0.25 31.54
N LEU A 192 3.51 0.57 32.47
CA LEU A 192 4.28 1.67 33.07
C LEU A 192 5.50 1.17 33.88
N ILE A 193 5.39 -0.01 34.51
CA ILE A 193 6.51 -0.63 35.23
C ILE A 193 7.59 -1.09 34.22
N LYS A 194 7.19 -1.65 33.08
CA LYS A 194 8.10 -2.24 32.10
C LYS A 194 8.75 -1.23 31.19
N ILE A 195 8.04 -0.17 30.86
CA ILE A 195 8.49 0.84 29.91
C ILE A 195 8.39 2.21 30.58
N LYS A 196 9.53 2.78 30.94
CA LYS A 196 9.59 4.08 31.57
C LYS A 196 9.24 5.21 30.58
N ASN A 197 8.60 6.27 31.10
CA ASN A 197 8.32 7.51 30.35
C ASN A 197 7.45 7.38 29.10
N ILE A 198 6.43 6.48 29.13
CA ILE A 198 5.47 6.40 28.05
C ILE A 198 4.20 7.15 28.41
N PRO A 199 3.64 7.98 27.53
CA PRO A 199 2.36 8.63 27.75
C PRO A 199 1.18 7.65 27.54
N ILE A 200 0.91 6.80 28.56
CA ILE A 200 -0.20 5.83 28.51
C ILE A 200 -1.43 6.43 29.18
N SER A 201 -2.58 6.32 28.53
CA SER A 201 -3.86 6.76 29.03
C SER A 201 -4.98 5.78 28.75
N VAL A 202 -6.00 5.79 29.60
CA VAL A 202 -7.26 5.08 29.38
C VAL A 202 -8.34 6.12 29.12
N LYS A 203 -9.05 5.98 27.98
CA LYS A 203 -10.13 6.87 27.58
C LYS A 203 -11.45 6.11 27.53
N LYS A 204 -12.48 6.59 28.22
CA LYS A 204 -13.85 6.09 28.08
C LYS A 204 -14.36 6.46 26.68
N ILE A 205 -14.76 5.48 25.88
CA ILE A 205 -15.31 5.66 24.54
C ILE A 205 -16.84 5.55 24.57
N THR A 206 -17.35 4.55 25.30
CA THR A 206 -18.77 4.36 25.60
C THR A 206 -18.90 3.90 27.05
N GLU A 207 -20.13 3.68 27.52
CA GLU A 207 -20.40 3.15 28.86
C GLU A 207 -19.58 1.87 29.17
N ASN A 208 -19.50 0.97 28.21
CA ASN A 208 -18.88 -0.35 28.34
C ASN A 208 -17.62 -0.49 27.46
N LYS A 209 -16.96 0.62 27.13
CA LYS A 209 -15.77 0.57 26.28
C LYS A 209 -14.71 1.57 26.73
N HIS A 210 -13.61 1.02 27.25
CA HIS A 210 -12.47 1.76 27.76
C HIS A 210 -11.24 1.47 26.88
N ARG A 211 -10.73 2.48 26.20
CA ARG A 211 -9.60 2.37 25.28
C ARG A 211 -8.30 2.66 25.99
N LEU A 212 -7.40 1.67 26.00
CA LEU A 212 -6.01 1.86 26.42
C LEU A 212 -5.19 2.31 25.22
N MET A 213 -4.54 3.46 25.34
CA MET A 213 -3.78 4.07 24.24
C MET A 213 -2.50 4.71 24.75
N VAL A 214 -1.54 4.85 23.85
CA VAL A 214 -0.26 5.53 24.06
C VAL A 214 -0.15 6.71 23.10
N GLY A 215 0.26 7.84 23.60
CA GLY A 215 0.34 9.09 22.88
C GLY A 215 -0.46 10.21 23.57
N PRO A 216 -0.66 11.35 22.90
CA PRO A 216 -0.36 11.62 21.49
C PRO A 216 1.11 11.87 21.18
N PHE A 217 1.55 11.51 19.97
CA PHE A 217 2.87 11.80 19.43
C PHE A 217 2.80 12.86 18.34
N ASN A 218 3.79 13.76 18.29
CA ASN A 218 3.81 14.84 17.30
C ASN A 218 4.32 14.40 15.92
N ASN A 219 5.05 13.29 15.85
CA ASN A 219 5.55 12.73 14.60
C ASN A 219 5.60 11.20 14.64
N PHE A 220 5.70 10.60 13.47
CA PHE A 220 5.69 9.15 13.33
C PHE A 220 6.96 8.48 13.88
N ASN A 221 8.11 9.16 13.86
CA ASN A 221 9.35 8.61 14.38
C ASN A 221 9.30 8.41 15.90
N ALA A 222 8.68 9.35 16.64
CA ALA A 222 8.44 9.21 18.08
C ALA A 222 7.50 8.01 18.36
N LEU A 223 6.41 7.89 17.60
CA LEU A 223 5.50 6.73 17.68
C LEU A 223 6.25 5.43 17.39
N LYS A 224 7.06 5.37 16.32
CA LYS A 224 7.84 4.19 15.93
C LYS A 224 8.71 3.68 17.08
N THR A 225 9.43 4.56 17.75
CA THR A 225 10.33 4.21 18.86
C THR A 225 9.56 3.50 19.99
N ILE A 226 8.46 4.07 20.39
CA ILE A 226 7.60 3.49 21.44
C ILE A 226 6.91 2.20 20.95
N TYR A 227 6.43 2.17 19.72
CA TYR A 227 5.83 0.97 19.14
C TYR A 227 6.79 -0.23 19.16
N ILE A 228 8.05 -0.02 18.80
CA ILE A 228 9.07 -1.07 18.80
C ILE A 228 9.33 -1.57 20.25
N SER A 229 9.42 -0.65 21.20
CA SER A 229 9.58 -1.01 22.63
C SER A 229 8.39 -1.80 23.17
N LEU A 230 7.17 -1.37 22.85
CA LEU A 230 5.94 -2.08 23.22
C LEU A 230 5.87 -3.47 22.59
N ASN A 231 6.15 -3.60 21.31
CA ASN A 231 6.08 -4.88 20.61
C ASN A 231 7.03 -5.91 21.20
N ASN A 232 8.25 -5.51 21.56
CA ASN A 232 9.21 -6.38 22.22
C ASN A 232 8.74 -6.85 23.60
N GLN A 233 8.10 -5.98 24.38
CA GLN A 233 7.58 -6.31 25.71
C GLN A 233 6.29 -7.16 25.64
N MET A 234 5.39 -6.87 24.72
CA MET A 234 4.16 -7.65 24.53
C MET A 234 4.45 -9.08 24.06
N ILE A 235 5.44 -9.30 23.19
CA ILE A 235 5.89 -10.62 22.79
C ILE A 235 6.39 -11.42 24.02
N TYR A 236 7.07 -10.75 24.93
CA TYR A 236 7.53 -11.40 26.18
C TYR A 236 6.36 -11.80 27.09
N LEU A 237 5.34 -10.96 27.20
CA LEU A 237 4.14 -11.25 27.99
C LEU A 237 3.36 -12.44 27.43
N ILE A 238 3.15 -12.49 26.11
CA ILE A 238 2.42 -13.58 25.43
C ILE A 238 3.18 -14.93 25.60
N LYS A 239 4.51 -14.91 25.62
CA LYS A 239 5.31 -16.13 25.83
C LYS A 239 5.33 -16.62 27.27
N LYS A 240 4.88 -15.84 28.24
CA LYS A 240 4.87 -16.19 29.67
C LYS A 240 3.55 -16.88 30.10
N TYR A 241 2.53 -16.81 29.25
CA TYR A 241 1.23 -17.48 29.39
C TYR A 241 1.08 -18.57 28.34
#